data_943a041f68749b3e72f328a7728f11e9
#
_entry.id   943a041f68749b3e72f328a7728f11e9
#
_cell.length_a   1.000
_cell.length_b   1.000
_cell.length_c   1.000
_cell.angle_alpha   90.00
_cell.angle_beta   90.00
_cell.angle_gamma   90.00
#
_symmetry.space_group_name_H-M   'P 1'
#
loop_
_entity.id
_entity.type
_entity.pdbx_description
1 polymer ?
#
loop_
_entity_poly.entity_id
_entity_poly.type
_entity_poly.pdbx_seq_one_letter_code
_entity_poly.pdbx_strand_id
1 'polypeptide(L)'
;MKIGIITAMSSEQKQVAQLLENKKEYTEGPFQYTEGSIRNNTIILMKCGIGKVNAAAGTVELIRTFQPDCVISTGVAGGIDSCLKIMDVVVSRQVVYHDVWCGEGNMYGQIQGLPARFEVMPHCLIAPCHWILRPPFMEV
;
A
#
# COMPACT_ATOMS: atom_id res chain seq x y z
N MET A 1 -1.72 -16.79 4.43
CA MET A 1 -1.05 -15.60 4.97
C MET A 1 -2.09 -14.64 5.49
N LYS A 2 -1.75 -13.84 6.51
CA LYS A 2 -2.53 -12.69 6.96
C LYS A 2 -1.93 -11.42 6.34
N ILE A 3 -2.70 -10.70 5.54
CA ILE A 3 -2.22 -9.54 4.79
C ILE A 3 -2.96 -8.30 5.30
N GLY A 4 -2.23 -7.32 5.77
CA GLY A 4 -2.76 -6.00 6.07
C GLY A 4 -2.80 -5.14 4.80
N ILE A 5 -3.93 -4.49 4.53
CA ILE A 5 -4.06 -3.55 3.41
C ILE A 5 -4.47 -2.20 3.97
N ILE A 6 -3.69 -1.16 3.66
CA ILE A 6 -4.03 0.22 3.99
C ILE A 6 -4.41 1.01 2.74
N THR A 7 -5.44 1.83 2.87
CA THR A 7 -5.90 2.78 1.85
C THR A 7 -6.08 4.15 2.47
N ALA A 8 -5.89 5.20 1.69
CA ALA A 8 -6.04 6.57 2.18
C ALA A 8 -7.51 7.03 2.17
N MET A 9 -8.30 6.60 1.19
CA MET A 9 -9.64 7.11 0.92
C MET A 9 -10.70 6.02 0.95
N SER A 10 -11.94 6.44 1.24
CA SER A 10 -13.10 5.51 1.26
C SER A 10 -13.41 4.91 -0.11
N SER A 11 -13.15 5.63 -1.21
CA SER A 11 -13.32 5.11 -2.57
C SER A 11 -12.37 3.96 -2.87
N GLU A 12 -11.11 4.08 -2.46
CA GLU A 12 -10.10 3.03 -2.60
C GLU A 12 -10.45 1.81 -1.75
N GLN A 13 -10.82 2.05 -0.49
CA GLN A 13 -11.24 0.99 0.43
C GLN A 13 -12.42 0.18 -0.12
N LYS A 14 -13.43 0.87 -0.66
CA LYS A 14 -14.62 0.20 -1.21
C LYS A 14 -14.28 -0.73 -2.37
N GLN A 15 -13.37 -0.31 -3.26
CA GLN A 15 -12.94 -1.15 -4.39
C GLN A 15 -12.24 -2.42 -3.91
N VAL A 16 -11.31 -2.30 -2.96
CA VAL A 16 -10.63 -3.47 -2.39
C VAL A 16 -11.60 -4.36 -1.62
N ALA A 17 -12.51 -3.75 -0.85
CA ALA A 17 -13.52 -4.48 -0.09
C ALA A 17 -14.46 -5.32 -0.98
N GLN A 18 -14.70 -4.92 -2.23
CA GLN A 18 -15.50 -5.72 -3.17
C GLN A 18 -14.87 -7.07 -3.52
N LEU A 19 -13.55 -7.16 -3.45
CA LEU A 19 -12.81 -8.38 -3.73
C LEU A 19 -12.80 -9.38 -2.57
N LEU A 20 -13.22 -8.96 -1.38
CA LEU A 20 -13.19 -9.78 -0.18
C LEU A 20 -14.43 -10.67 -0.08
N GLU A 21 -14.21 -11.92 0.29
CA GLU A 21 -15.23 -12.89 0.71
C GLU A 21 -15.33 -12.91 2.24
N ASN A 22 -16.48 -13.36 2.77
CA ASN A 22 -16.73 -13.55 4.20
C ASN A 22 -16.45 -12.32 5.07
N LYS A 23 -16.87 -11.15 4.59
CA LYS A 23 -16.57 -9.86 5.20
C LYS A 23 -17.16 -9.71 6.60
N LYS A 24 -16.35 -9.15 7.50
CA LYS A 24 -16.73 -8.65 8.82
C LYS A 24 -16.18 -7.24 8.99
N GLU A 25 -17.02 -6.32 9.41
CA GLU A 25 -16.65 -4.94 9.69
C GLU A 25 -16.66 -4.70 11.19
N TYR A 26 -15.65 -4.03 11.68
CA TYR A 26 -15.55 -3.65 13.08
C TYR A 26 -14.68 -2.40 13.27
N THR A 27 -14.78 -1.82 14.45
CA THR A 27 -14.03 -0.64 14.84
C THR A 27 -13.15 -1.00 16.03
N GLU A 28 -11.87 -0.70 15.92
CA GLU A 28 -10.90 -0.84 17.00
C GLU A 28 -10.15 0.49 17.15
N GLY A 29 -10.26 1.10 18.33
CA GLY A 29 -9.74 2.45 18.54
C GLY A 29 -10.34 3.46 17.55
N PRO A 30 -9.53 4.31 16.92
CA PRO A 30 -10.01 5.33 15.98
C PRO A 30 -10.22 4.79 14.55
N PHE A 31 -9.91 3.52 14.28
CA PHE A 31 -9.89 2.96 12.94
C PHE A 31 -11.02 1.96 12.69
N GLN A 32 -11.47 1.94 11.45
CA GLN A 32 -12.44 0.98 10.95
C GLN A 32 -11.73 -0.05 10.08
N TYR A 33 -12.05 -1.31 10.31
CA TYR A 33 -11.47 -2.46 9.64
C TYR A 33 -12.53 -3.28 8.93
N THR A 34 -12.14 -3.85 7.81
CA THR A 34 -12.89 -4.90 7.13
C THR A 34 -11.99 -6.13 7.06
N GLU A 35 -12.32 -7.16 7.82
CA GLU A 35 -11.70 -8.47 7.70
C GLU A 35 -12.44 -9.29 6.65
N GLY A 36 -11.71 -10.05 5.85
CA GLY A 36 -12.26 -10.94 4.86
C GLY A 36 -11.21 -11.88 4.31
N SER A 37 -11.55 -12.61 3.24
CA SER A 37 -10.62 -13.54 2.60
C SER A 37 -10.50 -13.28 1.11
N ILE A 38 -9.31 -13.53 0.58
CA ILE A 38 -9.04 -13.68 -0.86
C ILE A 38 -8.30 -14.99 -1.05
N ARG A 39 -8.92 -15.98 -1.69
CA ARG A 39 -8.39 -17.34 -1.79
C ARG A 39 -8.03 -17.87 -0.39
N ASN A 40 -6.78 -18.29 -0.19
CA ASN A 40 -6.28 -18.85 1.08
C ASN A 40 -5.65 -17.80 2.01
N ASN A 41 -5.88 -16.51 1.77
CA ASN A 41 -5.32 -15.43 2.58
C ASN A 41 -6.41 -14.73 3.39
N THR A 42 -6.10 -14.43 4.65
CA THR A 42 -6.90 -13.52 5.48
C THR A 42 -6.46 -12.10 5.19
N ILE A 43 -7.40 -11.23 4.91
CA ILE A 43 -7.15 -9.82 4.59
C ILE A 43 -7.71 -8.95 5.70
N ILE A 44 -6.89 -8.05 6.21
CA ILE A 44 -7.31 -6.98 7.12
C ILE A 44 -7.18 -5.67 6.36
N LEU A 45 -8.30 -5.15 5.90
CA LEU A 45 -8.36 -3.90 5.15
C LEU A 45 -8.69 -2.75 6.09
N MET A 46 -7.91 -1.67 6.01
CA MET A 46 -8.09 -0.48 6.83
C MET A 46 -8.00 0.79 5.99
N LYS A 47 -8.84 1.78 6.30
CA LYS A 47 -8.68 3.15 5.84
C LYS A 47 -7.89 3.94 6.88
N CYS A 48 -6.65 4.30 6.55
CA CYS A 48 -5.80 5.07 7.45
C CYS A 48 -6.03 6.60 7.38
N GLY A 49 -6.58 7.11 6.28
CA GLY A 49 -6.68 8.54 5.98
C GLY A 49 -5.55 9.06 5.10
N ILE A 50 -5.71 10.28 4.60
CA ILE A 50 -4.80 10.90 3.64
C ILE A 50 -3.55 11.44 4.37
N GLY A 51 -2.39 11.26 3.75
CA GLY A 51 -1.12 11.84 4.18
C GLY A 51 -0.22 10.87 4.95
N LYS A 52 1.08 11.20 4.98
CA LYS A 52 2.14 10.34 5.53
C LYS A 52 1.97 10.03 7.01
N VAL A 53 1.52 11.00 7.79
CA VAL A 53 1.29 10.83 9.24
C VAL A 53 0.17 9.83 9.49
N ASN A 54 -0.95 9.96 8.79
CA ASN A 54 -2.07 9.03 8.90
C ASN A 54 -1.68 7.63 8.42
N ALA A 55 -0.95 7.53 7.32
CA ALA A 55 -0.45 6.25 6.83
C ALA A 55 0.47 5.56 7.84
N ALA A 56 1.40 6.30 8.46
CA ALA A 56 2.30 5.78 9.48
C ALA A 56 1.55 5.32 10.73
N ALA A 57 0.68 6.19 11.28
CA ALA A 57 -0.11 5.86 12.48
C ALA A 57 -1.01 4.64 12.24
N GLY A 58 -1.71 4.61 11.10
CA GLY A 58 -2.55 3.48 10.74
C GLY A 58 -1.78 2.19 10.54
N THR A 59 -0.60 2.26 9.90
CA THR A 59 0.25 1.08 9.71
C THR A 59 0.73 0.50 11.05
N VAL A 60 1.16 1.36 11.97
CA VAL A 60 1.59 0.91 13.32
C VAL A 60 0.43 0.22 14.03
N GLU A 61 -0.76 0.81 14.01
CA GLU A 61 -1.94 0.24 14.66
C GLU A 61 -2.36 -1.10 14.04
N LEU A 62 -2.37 -1.18 12.70
CA LEU A 62 -2.64 -2.42 11.97
C LEU A 62 -1.67 -3.54 12.38
N ILE A 63 -0.37 -3.23 12.45
CA ILE A 63 0.66 -4.20 12.82
C ILE A 63 0.50 -4.65 14.28
N ARG A 64 0.26 -3.71 15.20
CA ARG A 64 0.12 -4.03 16.63
C ARG A 64 -1.10 -4.90 16.91
N THR A 65 -2.24 -4.57 16.28
CA THR A 65 -3.52 -5.23 16.54
C THR A 65 -3.60 -6.60 15.86
N PHE A 66 -3.15 -6.72 14.63
CA PHE A 66 -3.40 -7.92 13.81
C PHE A 66 -2.17 -8.76 13.53
N GLN A 67 -0.97 -8.23 13.70
CA GLN A 67 0.29 -8.92 13.41
C GLN A 67 0.29 -9.61 12.03
N PRO A 68 0.06 -8.85 10.93
CA PRO A 68 0.01 -9.43 9.60
C PRO A 68 1.40 -9.89 9.15
N ASP A 69 1.44 -10.89 8.26
CA ASP A 69 2.68 -11.38 7.64
C ASP A 69 3.31 -10.32 6.71
N CYS A 70 2.48 -9.48 6.10
CA CYS A 70 2.92 -8.32 5.31
C CYS A 70 1.85 -7.22 5.29
N VAL A 71 2.28 -6.00 4.92
CA VAL A 71 1.39 -4.85 4.73
C VAL A 71 1.52 -4.35 3.29
N ILE A 72 0.37 -4.10 2.66
CA ILE A 72 0.27 -3.51 1.33
C ILE A 72 -0.38 -2.14 1.46
N SER A 73 0.29 -1.09 0.98
CA SER A 73 -0.31 0.22 0.77
C SER A 73 -0.79 0.30 -0.68
N THR A 74 -2.08 0.56 -0.87
CA THR A 74 -2.68 0.64 -2.20
C THR A 74 -3.60 1.84 -2.33
N GLY A 75 -3.70 2.39 -3.54
CA GLY A 75 -4.51 3.55 -3.84
C GLY A 75 -4.21 4.11 -5.23
N VAL A 76 -4.75 5.30 -5.50
CA VAL A 76 -4.49 6.01 -6.75
C VAL A 76 -3.23 6.87 -6.61
N ALA A 77 -2.47 6.99 -7.70
CA ALA A 77 -1.25 7.78 -7.75
C ALA A 77 -1.12 8.49 -9.11
N GLY A 78 -0.38 9.61 -9.13
CA GLY A 78 0.01 10.26 -10.36
C GLY A 78 1.16 9.53 -11.04
N GLY A 79 1.02 9.20 -12.33
CA GLY A 79 2.10 8.65 -13.14
C GLY A 79 2.98 9.79 -13.68
N ILE A 80 4.30 9.68 -13.45
CA ILE A 80 5.28 10.69 -13.95
C ILE A 80 5.94 10.20 -15.24
N ASP A 81 6.15 8.89 -15.38
CA ASP A 81 6.79 8.31 -16.56
C ASP A 81 5.88 8.42 -17.79
N SER A 82 6.45 8.86 -18.92
CA SER A 82 5.71 9.05 -20.19
C SER A 82 5.16 7.75 -20.79
N CYS A 83 5.65 6.59 -20.38
CA CYS A 83 5.12 5.31 -20.82
C CYS A 83 3.85 4.88 -20.06
N LEU A 84 3.54 5.54 -18.93
CA LEU A 84 2.35 5.25 -18.13
C LEU A 84 1.09 5.85 -18.76
N LYS A 85 0.02 5.09 -18.72
CA LYS A 85 -1.32 5.52 -19.16
C LYS A 85 -2.28 5.49 -17.97
N ILE A 86 -3.38 6.23 -18.11
CA ILE A 86 -4.49 6.16 -17.16
C ILE A 86 -4.96 4.70 -17.07
N MET A 87 -5.21 4.22 -15.86
CA MET A 87 -5.58 2.83 -15.50
C MET A 87 -4.42 1.82 -15.50
N ASP A 88 -3.18 2.21 -15.79
CA ASP A 88 -2.05 1.33 -15.54
C ASP A 88 -1.88 1.09 -14.04
N VAL A 89 -1.57 -0.13 -13.66
CA VAL A 89 -1.26 -0.49 -12.27
C VAL A 89 0.25 -0.58 -12.10
N VAL A 90 0.79 0.17 -11.15
CA VAL A 90 2.22 0.21 -10.85
C VAL A 90 2.47 -0.46 -9.49
N VAL A 91 3.36 -1.45 -9.47
CA VAL A 91 3.86 -2.05 -8.24
C VAL A 91 5.26 -1.50 -7.98
N SER A 92 5.43 -0.79 -6.86
CA SER A 92 6.71 -0.19 -6.52
C SER A 92 7.73 -1.24 -6.11
N ARG A 93 8.95 -1.10 -6.59
CA ARG A 93 10.12 -1.86 -6.15
C ARG A 93 10.85 -1.16 -5.02
N GLN A 94 10.85 0.16 -5.05
CA GLN A 94 11.50 1.03 -4.09
C GLN A 94 10.59 2.21 -3.78
N VAL A 95 10.70 2.74 -2.58
CA VAL A 95 10.04 3.98 -2.20
C VAL A 95 11.05 4.99 -1.64
N VAL A 96 10.76 6.28 -1.85
CA VAL A 96 11.59 7.39 -1.41
C VAL A 96 10.69 8.57 -1.02
N TYR A 97 11.14 9.37 -0.09
CA TYR A 97 10.43 10.63 0.22
C TYR A 97 10.65 11.63 -0.91
N HIS A 98 9.58 12.28 -1.36
CA HIS A 98 9.64 13.27 -2.44
C HIS A 98 9.93 14.69 -1.94
N ASP A 99 9.89 14.93 -0.65
CA ASP A 99 9.89 16.25 -0.01
C ASP A 99 10.89 16.35 1.13
N VAL A 100 11.93 15.51 1.14
CA VAL A 100 12.99 15.53 2.14
C VAL A 100 14.30 15.97 1.52
N TRP A 101 14.96 16.93 2.17
CA TRP A 101 16.32 17.36 1.87
C TRP A 101 17.08 17.61 3.17
N CYS A 102 18.11 16.84 3.43
CA CYS A 102 18.93 16.90 4.66
C CYS A 102 20.31 17.53 4.42
N GLY A 103 20.50 18.33 3.36
CA GLY A 103 21.75 19.01 3.05
C GLY A 103 22.77 18.17 2.28
N GLU A 104 23.94 18.75 2.08
CA GLU A 104 25.06 18.12 1.37
C GLU A 104 25.47 16.79 2.01
N GLY A 105 25.86 15.84 1.20
CA GLY A 105 26.21 14.48 1.62
C GLY A 105 25.01 13.51 1.67
N ASN A 106 23.76 14.00 1.51
CA ASN A 106 22.56 13.18 1.43
C ASN A 106 21.95 13.25 0.03
N MET A 107 21.33 12.16 -0.41
CA MET A 107 20.52 12.18 -1.65
C MET A 107 19.19 12.89 -1.40
N TYR A 108 18.61 13.49 -2.44
CA TYR A 108 17.26 14.02 -2.38
C TYR A 108 16.27 12.90 -2.06
N GLY A 109 15.38 13.12 -1.08
CA GLY A 109 14.48 12.10 -0.55
C GLY A 109 15.07 11.25 0.57
N GLN A 110 16.35 11.41 0.89
CA GLN A 110 17.01 10.69 1.98
C GLN A 110 16.85 11.41 3.32
N ILE A 111 16.39 10.70 4.33
CA ILE A 111 16.46 11.13 5.72
C ILE A 111 17.87 10.85 6.24
N GLN A 112 18.49 11.80 6.94
CA GLN A 112 19.82 11.64 7.52
C GLN A 112 19.90 10.38 8.41
N GLY A 113 20.88 9.54 8.15
CA GLY A 113 21.09 8.28 8.88
C GLY A 113 20.23 7.11 8.40
N LEU A 114 19.38 7.32 7.40
CA LEU A 114 18.58 6.25 6.80
C LEU A 114 19.01 5.95 5.36
N PRO A 115 18.62 4.80 4.80
CA PRO A 115 18.87 4.48 3.40
C PRO A 115 18.29 5.54 2.45
N ALA A 116 18.96 5.81 1.33
CA ALA A 116 18.46 6.73 0.31
C ALA A 116 17.13 6.26 -0.32
N ARG A 117 16.89 4.96 -0.33
CA ARG A 117 15.67 4.32 -0.81
C ARG A 117 15.32 3.13 0.08
N PHE A 118 14.03 2.88 0.24
CA PHE A 118 13.53 1.72 0.97
C PHE A 118 13.10 0.65 -0.03
N GLU A 119 13.67 -0.54 0.10
CA GLU A 119 13.29 -1.69 -0.72
C GLU A 119 11.98 -2.29 -0.22
N VAL A 120 11.12 -2.72 -1.13
CA VAL A 120 9.96 -3.52 -0.75
C VAL A 120 10.39 -4.96 -0.44
N MET A 121 9.57 -5.68 0.31
CA MET A 121 9.87 -7.09 0.64
C MET A 121 10.01 -7.92 -0.63
N PRO A 122 11.11 -8.69 -0.78
CA PRO A 122 11.37 -9.48 -1.99
C PRO A 122 10.26 -10.48 -2.33
N HIS A 123 9.57 -11.02 -1.32
CA HIS A 123 8.48 -11.97 -1.48
C HIS A 123 7.20 -11.35 -2.07
N CYS A 124 7.08 -10.03 -2.04
CA CYS A 124 5.98 -9.31 -2.68
C CYS A 124 6.25 -9.05 -4.17
N LEU A 125 7.48 -9.27 -4.62
CA LEU A 125 7.89 -9.13 -6.01
C LEU A 125 7.82 -10.49 -6.70
N ILE A 126 6.66 -10.87 -7.20
CA ILE A 126 6.44 -12.17 -7.85
C ILE A 126 7.13 -12.27 -9.23
N ALA A 127 7.79 -11.19 -9.72
CA ALA A 127 8.53 -11.25 -10.96
C ALA A 127 9.57 -10.13 -11.15
N PRO A 128 10.56 -10.33 -12.02
CA PRO A 128 11.61 -9.37 -12.27
C PRO A 128 11.12 -8.18 -13.09
N CYS A 129 11.36 -6.97 -12.58
CA CYS A 129 11.38 -5.70 -13.30
C CYS A 129 10.05 -5.14 -13.85
N HIS A 130 9.72 -3.95 -13.37
CA HIS A 130 8.77 -3.00 -13.98
C HIS A 130 7.40 -3.59 -14.35
N TRP A 131 6.56 -3.85 -13.34
CA TRP A 131 5.19 -4.23 -13.61
C TRP A 131 4.35 -2.97 -13.84
N ILE A 132 4.16 -2.66 -15.10
CA ILE A 132 2.98 -1.96 -15.55
C ILE A 132 1.99 -3.07 -15.93
N LEU A 133 1.09 -3.39 -15.01
CA LEU A 133 -0.03 -4.27 -15.36
C LEU A 133 -1.01 -3.43 -16.17
N ARG A 134 -0.98 -3.59 -17.48
CA ARG A 134 -2.02 -3.05 -18.34
C ARG A 134 -3.20 -4.01 -18.31
N PRO A 135 -4.41 -3.52 -18.12
CA PRO A 135 -5.58 -4.37 -18.03
C PRO A 135 -5.93 -5.03 -19.35
N PRO A 136 -5.84 -6.37 -19.44
CA PRO A 136 -6.85 -7.11 -20.15
C PRO A 136 -7.86 -7.75 -19.19
N PHE A 137 -7.88 -7.35 -17.90
CA PHE A 137 -8.69 -7.99 -16.87
C PHE A 137 -9.98 -7.27 -16.54
N MET A 138 -10.41 -6.33 -17.37
CA MET A 138 -11.73 -5.70 -17.29
C MET A 138 -12.54 -5.96 -18.57
N GLU A 139 -12.57 -7.19 -19.04
CA GLU A 139 -13.68 -7.68 -19.83
C GLU A 139 -14.54 -8.57 -18.95
N VAL A 140 -15.53 -7.95 -18.31
CA VAL A 140 -16.84 -8.52 -18.01
C VAL A 140 -17.84 -7.39 -18.09
#